data_99234381a96dc2caefc80a719286ae33
#
_entry.id   99234381a96dc2caefc80a719286ae33
#
_cell.length_a   1.000
_cell.length_b   1.000
_cell.length_c   1.000
_cell.angle_alpha   90.00
_cell.angle_beta   90.00
_cell.angle_gamma   90.00
#
_symmetry.space_group_name_H-M   'P 1'
#
loop_
_entity.id
_entity.type
_entity.pdbx_description
1 polymer ?
#
loop_
_entity_poly.entity_id
_entity_poly.type
_entity_poly.pdbx_seq_one_letter_code
_entity_poly.pdbx_strand_id
1 'polypeptide(L)'
;RYGDNLAVDNLSFTIPQGGIYGFLGPNGAGKSTTMNIMTGCLAATSGEVSIDGHDIFDEPTEAKKNIGYLPELPPLYVDMTPKEYLTFVAEAKGVKKVEVAGQVTKAMERTGLTHMKDRLIRNLSKGYRQRVGVAQAIIGNPKLIILDEPTVGLDPVQILEVRELIRD
;
A
#
# COMPACT_ATOMS: atom_id res chain seq x y z
N ARG A 1 2.79 22.33 -2.00
CA ARG A 1 2.37 23.14 -3.16
C ARG A 1 2.94 22.56 -4.46
N TYR A 2 2.23 22.73 -5.57
CA TYR A 2 2.72 22.46 -6.92
C TYR A 2 2.87 23.83 -7.61
N GLY A 3 4.08 24.41 -7.59
CA GLY A 3 4.26 25.80 -7.99
C GLY A 3 3.39 26.73 -7.13
N ASP A 4 2.55 27.52 -7.78
CA ASP A 4 1.63 28.43 -7.09
C ASP A 4 0.34 27.77 -6.60
N ASN A 5 0.08 26.52 -6.99
CA ASN A 5 -1.14 25.81 -6.61
C ASN A 5 -0.98 25.16 -5.23
N LEU A 6 -1.87 25.53 -4.29
CA LEU A 6 -1.95 24.96 -2.95
C LEU A 6 -2.81 23.69 -2.96
N ALA A 7 -2.18 22.53 -3.01
CA ALA A 7 -2.88 21.25 -3.06
C ALA A 7 -3.32 20.72 -1.68
N VAL A 8 -2.57 21.03 -0.63
CA VAL A 8 -2.90 20.72 0.78
C VAL A 8 -2.60 21.96 1.61
N ASP A 9 -3.55 22.41 2.40
CA ASP A 9 -3.45 23.60 3.23
C ASP A 9 -3.60 23.24 4.69
N ASN A 10 -2.51 23.38 5.45
CA ASN A 10 -2.46 23.34 6.91
C ASN A 10 -3.19 22.14 7.55
N LEU A 11 -3.00 20.94 6.97
CA LEU A 11 -3.64 19.70 7.43
C LEU A 11 -2.81 19.06 8.55
N SER A 12 -3.43 18.88 9.72
CA SER A 12 -2.82 18.16 10.85
C SER A 12 -3.79 17.13 11.40
N PHE A 13 -3.33 15.89 11.58
CA PHE A 13 -4.10 14.83 12.20
C PHE A 13 -3.19 13.73 12.76
N THR A 14 -3.74 12.92 13.65
CA THR A 14 -3.06 11.74 14.20
C THR A 14 -3.94 10.52 13.99
N ILE A 15 -3.34 9.40 13.57
CA ILE A 15 -4.00 8.11 13.40
C ILE A 15 -3.53 7.18 14.51
N PRO A 16 -4.38 6.85 15.50
CA PRO A 16 -4.07 5.87 16.53
C PRO A 16 -3.93 4.45 15.95
N GLN A 17 -3.07 3.64 16.55
CA GLN A 17 -2.89 2.25 16.17
C GLN A 17 -4.17 1.42 16.42
N GLY A 18 -4.41 0.42 15.56
CA GLY A 18 -5.47 -0.58 15.73
C GLY A 18 -6.85 -0.18 15.23
N GLY A 19 -6.95 0.90 14.43
CA GLY A 19 -8.21 1.35 13.82
C GLY A 19 -8.18 1.36 12.29
N ILE A 20 -9.36 1.38 11.68
CA ILE A 20 -9.56 1.63 10.25
C ILE A 20 -10.13 3.04 10.10
N TYR A 21 -9.45 3.86 9.32
CA TYR A 21 -9.79 5.27 9.13
C TYR A 21 -10.08 5.56 7.65
N GLY A 22 -11.20 6.22 7.39
CA GLY A 22 -11.56 6.69 6.05
C GLY A 22 -11.07 8.12 5.82
N PHE A 23 -10.24 8.31 4.80
CA PHE A 23 -9.82 9.65 4.37
C PHE A 23 -10.74 10.12 3.24
N LEU A 24 -11.74 10.94 3.58
CA LEU A 24 -12.83 11.32 2.68
C LEU A 24 -12.67 12.76 2.19
N GLY A 25 -13.15 13.02 0.98
CA GLY A 25 -13.18 14.35 0.38
C GLY A 25 -13.51 14.30 -1.10
N PRO A 26 -13.93 15.41 -1.71
CA PRO A 26 -14.21 15.47 -3.15
C PRO A 26 -12.94 15.26 -3.99
N ASN A 27 -13.12 15.03 -5.30
CA ASN A 27 -11.99 14.98 -6.22
C ASN A 27 -11.25 16.33 -6.22
N GLY A 28 -9.92 16.27 -6.21
CA GLY A 28 -9.08 17.48 -6.13
C GLY A 28 -8.87 18.04 -4.71
N ALA A 29 -9.45 17.42 -3.67
CA ALA A 29 -9.26 17.86 -2.27
C ALA A 29 -7.87 17.55 -1.67
N GLY A 30 -6.93 17.05 -2.45
CA GLY A 30 -5.56 16.76 -1.98
C GLY A 30 -5.39 15.38 -1.32
N LYS A 31 -6.37 14.46 -1.41
CA LYS A 31 -6.30 13.12 -0.80
C LYS A 31 -5.05 12.35 -1.22
N SER A 32 -4.89 12.09 -2.50
CA SER A 32 -3.72 11.35 -3.03
C SER A 32 -2.41 12.10 -2.82
N THR A 33 -2.44 13.45 -2.86
CA THR A 33 -1.28 14.28 -2.52
C THR A 33 -0.86 14.03 -1.06
N THR A 34 -1.81 14.03 -0.12
CA THR A 34 -1.54 13.75 1.30
C THR A 34 -0.99 12.34 1.47
N MET A 35 -1.59 11.33 0.84
CA MET A 35 -1.10 9.94 0.89
C MET A 35 0.32 9.81 0.32
N ASN A 36 0.62 10.49 -0.79
CA ASN A 36 1.96 10.51 -1.37
C ASN A 36 3.00 11.18 -0.45
N ILE A 37 2.60 12.20 0.31
CA ILE A 37 3.47 12.81 1.32
C ILE A 37 3.68 11.84 2.50
N MET A 38 2.63 11.21 3.01
CA MET A 38 2.71 10.25 4.11
C MET A 38 3.58 9.02 3.77
N THR A 39 3.61 8.62 2.50
CA THR A 39 4.43 7.48 2.03
C THR A 39 5.85 7.89 1.63
N GLY A 40 6.16 9.18 1.68
CA GLY A 40 7.45 9.72 1.24
C GLY A 40 7.69 9.58 -0.26
N CYS A 41 6.62 9.46 -1.06
CA CYS A 41 6.68 9.54 -2.53
C CYS A 41 6.73 10.99 -3.02
N LEU A 42 6.30 11.93 -2.18
CA LEU A 42 6.31 13.36 -2.45
C LEU A 42 6.81 14.10 -1.20
N ALA A 43 7.75 15.04 -1.39
CA ALA A 43 8.20 15.90 -0.30
C ALA A 43 7.12 16.95 0.04
N ALA A 44 6.88 17.18 1.33
CA ALA A 44 6.07 18.31 1.80
C ALA A 44 6.80 19.62 1.58
N THR A 45 6.07 20.69 1.26
CA THR A 45 6.64 22.06 1.19
C THR A 45 6.99 22.57 2.59
N SER A 46 6.22 22.16 3.60
CA SER A 46 6.42 22.47 5.01
C SER A 46 5.61 21.49 5.86
N GLY A 47 5.91 21.40 7.14
CA GLY A 47 5.29 20.47 8.07
C GLY A 47 6.08 19.16 8.20
N GLU A 48 5.63 18.31 9.11
CA GLU A 48 6.29 17.05 9.50
C GLU A 48 5.34 15.88 9.32
N VAL A 49 5.88 14.72 8.99
CA VAL A 49 5.12 13.45 8.93
C VAL A 49 5.92 12.39 9.67
N SER A 50 5.35 11.92 10.78
CA SER A 50 5.95 10.86 11.59
C SER A 50 5.15 9.56 11.49
N ILE A 51 5.82 8.45 11.25
CA ILE A 51 5.25 7.10 11.18
C ILE A 51 5.97 6.22 12.20
N ASP A 52 5.22 5.76 13.20
CA ASP A 52 5.75 4.94 14.31
C ASP A 52 6.96 5.58 15.01
N GLY A 53 6.93 6.93 15.15
CA GLY A 53 7.99 7.73 15.79
C GLY A 53 9.14 8.16 14.87
N HIS A 54 9.16 7.73 13.60
CA HIS A 54 10.19 8.10 12.62
C HIS A 54 9.67 9.13 11.63
N ASP A 55 10.39 10.23 11.44
CA ASP A 55 10.06 11.22 10.42
C ASP A 55 10.30 10.63 9.01
N ILE A 56 9.34 10.84 8.09
CA ILE A 56 9.38 10.24 6.75
C ILE A 56 10.49 10.84 5.87
N PHE A 57 10.98 12.04 6.19
CA PHE A 57 11.99 12.75 5.41
C PHE A 57 13.38 12.63 6.03
N ASP A 58 13.47 12.66 7.36
CA ASP A 58 14.75 12.57 8.09
C ASP A 58 15.19 11.11 8.29
N GLU A 59 14.24 10.20 8.55
CA GLU A 59 14.47 8.77 8.76
C GLU A 59 13.69 7.88 7.77
N PRO A 60 13.79 8.13 6.44
CA PRO A 60 12.91 7.52 5.44
C PRO A 60 12.95 5.98 5.43
N THR A 61 14.10 5.40 5.72
CA THR A 61 14.25 3.93 5.74
C THR A 61 13.45 3.31 6.88
N GLU A 62 13.54 3.87 8.08
CA GLU A 62 12.85 3.33 9.26
C GLU A 62 11.35 3.60 9.18
N ALA A 63 10.94 4.80 8.75
CA ALA A 63 9.53 5.13 8.53
C ALA A 63 8.89 4.20 7.48
N LYS A 64 9.53 4.00 6.31
CA LYS A 64 8.99 3.20 5.19
C LYS A 64 8.89 1.70 5.50
N LYS A 65 9.71 1.16 6.39
CA LYS A 65 9.55 -0.23 6.87
C LYS A 65 8.20 -0.44 7.56
N ASN A 66 7.67 0.60 8.20
CA ASN A 66 6.41 0.59 8.91
C ASN A 66 5.19 0.92 8.04
N ILE A 67 5.39 1.14 6.72
CA ILE A 67 4.32 1.49 5.78
C ILE A 67 4.07 0.36 4.80
N GLY A 68 2.81 -0.04 4.66
CA GLY A 68 2.28 -0.76 3.51
C GLY A 68 1.49 0.21 2.63
N TYR A 69 1.78 0.26 1.34
CA TYR A 69 1.11 1.19 0.43
C TYR A 69 0.57 0.49 -0.81
N LEU A 70 -0.71 0.70 -1.07
CA LEU A 70 -1.39 0.35 -2.32
C LEU A 70 -1.85 1.66 -2.98
N PRO A 71 -1.16 2.15 -4.02
CA PRO A 71 -1.66 3.27 -4.81
C PRO A 71 -2.86 2.84 -5.68
N GLU A 72 -3.63 3.80 -6.19
CA GLU A 72 -4.77 3.58 -7.10
C GLU A 72 -4.40 2.65 -8.28
N LEU A 73 -3.22 2.86 -8.87
CA LEU A 73 -2.64 2.01 -9.91
C LEU A 73 -1.37 1.34 -9.39
N PRO A 74 -1.45 0.11 -8.88
CA PRO A 74 -0.28 -0.60 -8.36
C PRO A 74 0.78 -0.81 -9.44
N PRO A 75 2.04 -0.39 -9.23
CA PRO A 75 3.14 -0.57 -10.18
C PRO A 75 3.66 -2.00 -10.15
N LEU A 76 2.84 -2.95 -10.61
CA LEU A 76 3.18 -4.37 -10.60
C LEU A 76 4.16 -4.74 -11.71
N TYR A 77 5.12 -5.60 -11.44
CA TYR A 77 5.99 -6.20 -12.44
C TYR A 77 5.25 -7.32 -13.17
N VAL A 78 4.61 -6.95 -14.27
CA VAL A 78 3.64 -7.80 -14.97
C VAL A 78 4.21 -9.08 -15.59
N ASP A 79 5.53 -9.14 -15.79
CA ASP A 79 6.28 -10.30 -16.28
C ASP A 79 6.74 -11.25 -15.18
N MET A 80 6.44 -10.94 -13.93
CA MET A 80 6.62 -11.81 -12.78
C MET A 80 5.33 -12.56 -12.44
N THR A 81 5.45 -13.67 -11.74
CA THR A 81 4.35 -14.33 -11.02
C THR A 81 4.09 -13.61 -9.68
N PRO A 82 2.91 -13.77 -9.06
CA PRO A 82 2.66 -13.23 -7.71
C PRO A 82 3.71 -13.66 -6.69
N LYS A 83 4.13 -14.93 -6.72
CA LYS A 83 5.15 -15.44 -5.82
C LYS A 83 6.50 -14.75 -6.01
N GLU A 84 6.97 -14.60 -7.25
CA GLU A 84 8.24 -13.93 -7.56
C GLU A 84 8.18 -12.46 -7.16
N TYR A 85 7.11 -11.78 -7.52
CA TYR A 85 6.92 -10.36 -7.21
C TYR A 85 6.88 -10.09 -5.69
N LEU A 86 6.09 -10.89 -4.94
CA LEU A 86 6.01 -10.73 -3.49
C LEU A 86 7.31 -11.10 -2.78
N THR A 87 8.08 -12.06 -3.32
CA THR A 87 9.42 -12.37 -2.85
C THR A 87 10.36 -11.18 -3.03
N PHE A 88 10.36 -10.58 -4.22
CA PHE A 88 11.12 -9.36 -4.50
C PHE A 88 10.74 -8.22 -3.55
N VAL A 89 9.44 -8.00 -3.32
CA VAL A 89 8.95 -6.96 -2.39
C VAL A 89 9.42 -7.21 -0.96
N ALA A 90 9.37 -8.46 -0.49
CA ALA A 90 9.83 -8.82 0.85
C ALA A 90 11.33 -8.54 1.03
N GLU A 91 12.14 -8.90 0.05
CA GLU A 91 13.58 -8.63 0.05
C GLU A 91 13.87 -7.13 0.00
N ALA A 92 13.18 -6.37 -0.85
CA ALA A 92 13.31 -4.92 -0.97
C ALA A 92 12.93 -4.18 0.33
N LYS A 93 11.95 -4.71 1.09
CA LYS A 93 11.57 -4.20 2.42
C LYS A 93 12.54 -4.62 3.54
N GLY A 94 13.56 -5.40 3.24
CA GLY A 94 14.54 -5.86 4.22
C GLY A 94 14.03 -6.97 5.15
N VAL A 95 13.03 -7.73 4.72
CA VAL A 95 12.59 -8.93 5.46
C VAL A 95 13.74 -9.93 5.52
N LYS A 96 13.98 -10.51 6.71
CA LYS A 96 15.07 -11.47 6.89
C LYS A 96 14.88 -12.67 5.95
N LYS A 97 15.94 -13.08 5.29
CA LYS A 97 15.92 -14.14 4.27
C LYS A 97 15.19 -15.41 4.72
N VAL A 98 15.34 -15.79 5.99
CA VAL A 98 14.69 -16.97 6.57
C VAL A 98 13.17 -16.81 6.73
N GLU A 99 12.66 -15.59 6.75
CA GLU A 99 11.24 -15.27 6.94
C GLU A 99 10.51 -14.99 5.61
N VAL A 100 11.23 -14.66 4.54
CA VAL A 100 10.66 -14.24 3.24
C VAL A 100 9.63 -15.25 2.74
N ALA A 101 9.98 -16.53 2.65
CA ALA A 101 9.08 -17.57 2.13
C ALA A 101 7.80 -17.69 2.98
N GLY A 102 7.92 -17.61 4.29
CA GLY A 102 6.79 -17.66 5.22
C GLY A 102 5.86 -16.45 5.08
N GLN A 103 6.42 -15.25 5.01
CA GLN A 103 5.63 -14.02 4.85
C GLN A 103 4.93 -13.97 3.49
N VAL A 104 5.60 -14.37 2.41
CA VAL A 104 5.01 -14.45 1.06
C VAL A 104 3.85 -15.45 1.02
N THR A 105 4.04 -16.65 1.59
CA THR A 105 2.97 -17.66 1.66
C THR A 105 1.77 -17.13 2.42
N LYS A 106 1.97 -16.58 3.62
CA LYS A 106 0.91 -15.98 4.44
C LYS A 106 0.19 -14.83 3.74
N ALA A 107 0.93 -13.95 3.05
CA ALA A 107 0.33 -12.86 2.29
C ALA A 107 -0.55 -13.39 1.15
N MET A 108 -0.09 -14.40 0.41
CA MET A 108 -0.88 -15.02 -0.67
C MET A 108 -2.13 -15.75 -0.15
N GLU A 109 -2.03 -16.43 0.98
CA GLU A 109 -3.17 -17.09 1.62
C GLU A 109 -4.24 -16.07 2.04
N ARG A 110 -3.84 -15.03 2.76
CA ARG A 110 -4.73 -13.95 3.20
C ARG A 110 -5.42 -13.22 2.06
N THR A 111 -4.78 -13.09 0.91
CA THR A 111 -5.32 -12.39 -0.26
C THR A 111 -5.96 -13.31 -1.31
N GLY A 112 -6.06 -14.62 -1.03
CA GLY A 112 -6.67 -15.59 -1.94
C GLY A 112 -5.89 -15.79 -3.24
N LEU A 113 -4.55 -15.63 -3.22
CA LEU A 113 -3.67 -15.73 -4.39
C LEU A 113 -2.98 -17.08 -4.56
N THR A 114 -3.12 -18.00 -3.60
CA THR A 114 -2.38 -19.25 -3.56
C THR A 114 -2.50 -20.08 -4.85
N HIS A 115 -3.71 -20.14 -5.43
CA HIS A 115 -3.98 -20.86 -6.68
C HIS A 115 -3.49 -20.14 -7.94
N MET A 116 -3.07 -18.87 -7.82
CA MET A 116 -2.53 -18.03 -8.90
C MET A 116 -1.01 -17.81 -8.79
N LYS A 117 -0.35 -18.43 -7.81
CA LYS A 117 1.04 -18.17 -7.44
C LYS A 117 2.06 -18.27 -8.58
N ASP A 118 1.83 -19.14 -9.55
CA ASP A 118 2.73 -19.44 -10.67
C ASP A 118 2.24 -18.84 -12.01
N ARG A 119 1.13 -18.09 -12.01
CA ARG A 119 0.59 -17.43 -13.21
C ARG A 119 1.16 -16.03 -13.35
N LEU A 120 1.63 -15.65 -14.54
CA LEU A 120 2.14 -14.29 -14.77
C LEU A 120 1.09 -13.22 -14.43
N ILE A 121 1.51 -12.15 -13.75
CA ILE A 121 0.64 -11.06 -13.30
C ILE A 121 -0.10 -10.40 -14.48
N ARG A 122 0.53 -10.29 -15.67
CA ARG A 122 -0.13 -9.77 -16.88
C ARG A 122 -1.37 -10.60 -17.30
N ASN A 123 -1.40 -11.88 -16.97
CA ASN A 123 -2.50 -12.79 -17.30
C ASN A 123 -3.58 -12.87 -16.21
N LEU A 124 -3.46 -12.08 -15.13
CA LEU A 124 -4.45 -11.98 -14.07
C LEU A 124 -5.54 -10.97 -14.43
N SER A 125 -6.76 -11.21 -13.94
CA SER A 125 -7.83 -10.20 -13.99
C SER A 125 -7.46 -8.96 -13.16
N LYS A 126 -8.18 -7.85 -13.37
CA LYS A 126 -7.97 -6.62 -12.60
C LYS A 126 -8.12 -6.89 -11.09
N GLY A 127 -9.13 -7.65 -10.67
CA GLY A 127 -9.35 -8.01 -9.27
C GLY A 127 -8.18 -8.80 -8.67
N TYR A 128 -7.63 -9.78 -9.39
CA TYR A 128 -6.44 -10.50 -8.93
C TYR A 128 -5.19 -9.61 -8.88
N ARG A 129 -5.01 -8.70 -9.82
CA ARG A 129 -3.92 -7.71 -9.74
C ARG A 129 -4.06 -6.80 -8.53
N GLN A 130 -5.29 -6.39 -8.20
CA GLN A 130 -5.56 -5.62 -6.98
C GLN A 130 -5.21 -6.41 -5.72
N ARG A 131 -5.55 -7.71 -5.66
CA ARG A 131 -5.16 -8.60 -4.56
C ARG A 131 -3.63 -8.74 -4.43
N VAL A 132 -2.89 -8.78 -5.54
CA VAL A 132 -1.41 -8.73 -5.52
C VAL A 132 -0.92 -7.42 -4.90
N GLY A 133 -1.54 -6.31 -5.23
CA GLY A 133 -1.24 -5.01 -4.64
C GLY A 133 -1.53 -4.95 -3.12
N VAL A 134 -2.65 -5.54 -2.67
CA VAL A 134 -2.94 -5.67 -1.23
C VAL A 134 -1.92 -6.60 -0.54
N ALA A 135 -1.59 -7.75 -1.17
CA ALA A 135 -0.57 -8.66 -0.65
C ALA A 135 0.78 -7.97 -0.46
N GLN A 136 1.21 -7.17 -1.44
CA GLN A 136 2.40 -6.33 -1.35
C GLN A 136 2.35 -5.37 -0.15
N ALA A 137 1.20 -4.74 0.09
CA ALA A 137 1.06 -3.77 1.17
C ALA A 137 1.24 -4.40 2.55
N ILE A 138 0.80 -5.65 2.76
CA ILE A 138 0.90 -6.35 4.06
C ILE A 138 2.25 -7.04 4.29
N ILE A 139 3.10 -7.19 3.29
CA ILE A 139 4.47 -7.75 3.43
C ILE A 139 5.31 -6.87 4.36
N GLY A 140 6.06 -7.49 5.25
CA GLY A 140 6.90 -6.81 6.23
C GLY A 140 6.17 -6.47 7.55
N ASN A 141 4.89 -6.85 7.70
CA ASN A 141 4.06 -6.54 8.87
C ASN A 141 4.07 -5.05 9.25
N PRO A 142 3.70 -4.15 8.32
CA PRO A 142 3.75 -2.72 8.56
C PRO A 142 2.80 -2.29 9.69
N LYS A 143 3.12 -1.19 10.38
CA LYS A 143 2.27 -0.58 11.42
C LYS A 143 1.12 0.24 10.84
N LEU A 144 1.31 0.77 9.63
CA LEU A 144 0.34 1.56 8.89
C LEU A 144 0.16 0.99 7.49
N ILE A 145 -1.09 0.74 7.08
CA ILE A 145 -1.42 0.38 5.71
C ILE A 145 -2.23 1.51 5.10
N ILE A 146 -1.75 2.05 3.98
CA ILE A 146 -2.41 3.10 3.21
C ILE A 146 -2.93 2.47 1.92
N LEU A 147 -4.23 2.62 1.66
CA LEU A 147 -4.90 2.11 0.47
C LEU A 147 -5.56 3.28 -0.25
N ASP A 148 -5.06 3.64 -1.42
CA ASP A 148 -5.63 4.69 -2.27
C ASP A 148 -6.60 4.06 -3.26
N GLU A 149 -7.89 4.30 -3.05
CA GLU A 149 -8.99 3.81 -3.88
C GLU A 149 -8.94 2.30 -4.22
N PRO A 150 -8.82 1.40 -3.24
CA PRO A 150 -8.50 -0.02 -3.45
C PRO A 150 -9.55 -0.80 -4.26
N THR A 151 -10.72 -0.20 -4.51
CA THR A 151 -11.84 -0.82 -5.23
C THR A 151 -12.13 -0.23 -6.60
N VAL A 152 -11.34 0.75 -7.05
CA VAL A 152 -11.56 1.42 -8.35
C VAL A 152 -11.55 0.44 -9.52
N GLY A 153 -12.64 0.50 -10.30
CA GLY A 153 -12.80 -0.28 -11.53
C GLY A 153 -12.92 -1.79 -11.32
N LEU A 154 -13.29 -2.21 -10.13
CA LEU A 154 -13.71 -3.58 -9.83
C LEU A 154 -15.23 -3.71 -10.01
N ASP A 155 -15.70 -4.92 -10.33
CA ASP A 155 -17.13 -5.24 -10.33
C ASP A 155 -17.68 -5.36 -8.89
N PRO A 156 -19.02 -5.34 -8.68
CA PRO A 156 -19.60 -5.36 -7.34
C PRO A 156 -19.19 -6.55 -6.48
N VAL A 157 -18.97 -7.73 -7.06
CA VAL A 157 -18.56 -8.93 -6.33
C VAL A 157 -17.11 -8.77 -5.85
N GLN A 158 -16.21 -8.33 -6.74
CA GLN A 158 -14.82 -8.07 -6.41
C GLN A 158 -14.67 -6.96 -5.36
N ILE A 159 -15.54 -5.93 -5.38
CA ILE A 159 -15.55 -4.89 -4.34
C ILE A 159 -15.83 -5.49 -2.96
N LEU A 160 -16.83 -6.39 -2.86
CA LEU A 160 -17.14 -7.05 -1.59
C LEU A 160 -15.96 -7.89 -1.10
N GLU A 161 -15.35 -8.69 -1.99
CA GLU A 161 -14.19 -9.53 -1.67
C GLU A 161 -12.98 -8.71 -1.18
N VAL A 162 -12.69 -7.58 -1.81
CA VAL A 162 -11.59 -6.69 -1.38
C VAL A 162 -11.92 -6.00 -0.05
N ARG A 163 -13.18 -5.63 0.19
CA ARG A 163 -13.60 -5.05 1.48
C ARG A 163 -13.48 -6.05 2.63
N GLU A 164 -13.85 -7.31 2.43
CA GLU A 164 -13.64 -8.37 3.42
C GLU A 164 -12.16 -8.55 3.72
N LEU A 165 -11.34 -8.62 2.67
CA LEU A 165 -9.89 -8.73 2.80
C LEU A 165 -9.24 -7.59 3.60
N ILE A 166 -9.76 -6.36 3.52
CA ILE A 166 -9.25 -5.21 4.28
C ILE A 166 -9.68 -5.26 5.76
N ARG A 167 -10.80 -5.91 6.08
CA ARG A 167 -11.30 -6.02 7.46
C ARG A 167 -10.56 -7.08 8.28
N ASP A 168 -10.07 -8.15 7.64
CA ASP A 168 -9.33 -9.26 8.26
C ASP A 168 -7.86 -8.89 8.57
#